data_fb1c3f74be31629a70e76246cdff624a
#
_entry.id   fb1c3f74be31629a70e76246cdff624a
#
_cell.length_a   1.000
_cell.length_b   1.000
_cell.length_c   1.000
_cell.angle_alpha   90.00
_cell.angle_beta   90.00
_cell.angle_gamma   90.00
#
_symmetry.space_group_name_H-M   'P 1'
#
loop_
_entity.id
_entity.type
_entity.pdbx_description
1 polymer ?
#
loop_
_entity_poly.entity_id
_entity_poly.type
_entity_poly.pdbx_seq_one_letter_code
_entity_poly.pdbx_strand_id
1 'polypeptide(L)'
;MHNYKLTRRDFLKASGASLFLSGIPLPGFTSENPPGNISVIILEGGMDGLTAVPPFGDPNLEKMRSSLIPEDYLNLNSFFGLHPSLKKLSSFMATNNASIVHATSFPYKKRSHFEGQNLVEGGGLSPFSEKTGWLGRSLEL
;
A
#
# COMPACT_ATOMS: atom_id res chain seq x y z
N MET A 1 6.64 -48.25 -0.66
CA MET A 1 6.82 -46.82 -0.41
C MET A 1 6.52 -46.08 -1.70
N HIS A 2 5.37 -45.40 -1.78
CA HIS A 2 4.98 -44.63 -2.97
C HIS A 2 5.57 -43.24 -2.83
N ASN A 3 6.57 -42.91 -3.65
CA ASN A 3 7.12 -41.57 -3.72
C ASN A 3 6.15 -40.65 -4.53
N TYR A 4 5.30 -39.92 -3.84
CA TYR A 4 4.55 -38.82 -4.45
C TYR A 4 5.48 -37.66 -4.78
N LYS A 5 5.77 -37.47 -6.06
CA LYS A 5 6.44 -36.25 -6.54
C LYS A 5 5.39 -35.14 -6.63
N LEU A 6 5.41 -34.21 -5.68
CA LEU A 6 4.61 -32.98 -5.76
C LEU A 6 5.00 -32.19 -7.02
N THR A 7 4.02 -31.95 -7.88
CA THR A 7 4.23 -31.09 -9.07
C THR A 7 4.00 -29.63 -8.69
N ARG A 8 4.56 -28.70 -9.50
CA ARG A 8 4.30 -27.24 -9.33
C ARG A 8 2.81 -26.92 -9.33
N ARG A 9 2.02 -27.68 -10.07
CA ARG A 9 0.56 -27.54 -10.15
C ARG A 9 -0.13 -27.95 -8.85
N ASP A 10 0.36 -29.00 -8.19
CA ASP A 10 -0.17 -29.47 -6.91
C ASP A 10 0.17 -28.49 -5.77
N PHE A 11 1.35 -27.88 -5.83
CA PHE A 11 1.74 -26.78 -4.94
C PHE A 11 0.84 -25.55 -5.11
N LEU A 12 0.57 -25.13 -6.36
CA LEU A 12 -0.32 -23.99 -6.61
C LEU A 12 -1.77 -24.25 -6.22
N LYS A 13 -2.26 -25.50 -6.36
CA LYS A 13 -3.59 -25.88 -5.88
C LYS A 13 -3.66 -25.88 -4.36
N ALA A 14 -2.63 -26.39 -3.68
CA ALA A 14 -2.56 -26.41 -2.22
C ALA A 14 -2.44 -24.98 -1.64
N SER A 15 -1.62 -24.12 -2.25
CA SER A 15 -1.50 -22.70 -1.83
C SER A 15 -2.76 -21.88 -2.14
N GLY A 16 -3.43 -22.14 -3.27
CA GLY A 16 -4.73 -21.54 -3.56
C GLY A 16 -5.81 -21.96 -2.56
N ALA A 17 -5.85 -23.24 -2.16
CA ALA A 17 -6.77 -23.74 -1.15
C ALA A 17 -6.49 -23.12 0.23
N SER A 18 -5.22 -22.88 0.60
CA SER A 18 -4.86 -22.24 1.87
C SER A 18 -5.29 -20.79 1.97
N LEU A 19 -5.28 -20.06 0.83
CA LEU A 19 -5.80 -18.68 0.77
C LEU A 19 -7.33 -18.63 0.93
N PHE A 20 -8.06 -19.64 0.45
CA PHE A 20 -9.51 -19.74 0.67
C PHE A 20 -9.87 -20.18 2.09
N LEU A 21 -9.06 -21.03 2.73
CA LEU A 21 -9.29 -21.49 4.09
C LEU A 21 -9.04 -20.42 5.15
N SER A 22 -8.19 -19.42 4.87
CA SER A 22 -7.95 -18.28 5.78
C SER A 22 -9.16 -17.34 5.92
N GLY A 23 -10.15 -17.44 5.03
CA GLY A 23 -11.40 -16.68 5.09
C GLY A 23 -12.58 -17.43 5.72
N ILE A 24 -12.43 -18.71 6.11
CA ILE A 24 -13.50 -19.48 6.74
C ILE A 24 -13.31 -19.42 8.27
N PRO A 25 -14.24 -18.81 9.02
CA PRO A 25 -14.17 -18.83 10.47
C PRO A 25 -14.34 -20.29 10.94
N LEU A 26 -13.28 -20.88 11.48
CA LEU A 26 -13.35 -22.18 12.12
C LEU A 26 -14.05 -22.00 13.48
N PRO A 27 -15.18 -22.69 13.72
CA PRO A 27 -15.84 -22.64 15.02
C PRO A 27 -14.89 -23.15 16.10
N GLY A 28 -14.57 -22.31 17.06
CA GLY A 28 -13.69 -22.65 18.19
C GLY A 28 -12.44 -21.77 18.36
N PHE A 29 -12.13 -20.91 17.38
CA PHE A 29 -11.02 -19.94 17.48
C PHE A 29 -11.51 -18.47 17.42
N THR A 30 -12.78 -18.24 17.65
CA THR A 30 -13.30 -16.86 17.74
C THR A 30 -12.96 -16.32 19.12
N SER A 31 -11.89 -15.53 19.19
CA SER A 31 -11.76 -14.50 20.22
C SER A 31 -12.98 -13.58 20.13
N GLU A 32 -13.52 -13.12 21.25
CA GLU A 32 -14.62 -12.13 21.28
C GLU A 32 -14.26 -10.85 20.48
N ASN A 33 -12.96 -10.61 20.29
CA ASN A 33 -12.40 -9.61 19.37
C ASN A 33 -11.47 -10.33 18.39
N PRO A 34 -11.93 -10.72 17.19
CA PRO A 34 -11.05 -11.31 16.19
C PRO A 34 -9.92 -10.33 15.89
N PRO A 35 -8.65 -10.79 15.82
CA PRO A 35 -7.54 -9.92 15.48
C PRO A 35 -7.83 -9.27 14.11
N GLY A 36 -7.69 -7.95 14.05
CA GLY A 36 -7.85 -7.20 12.79
C GLY A 36 -6.82 -7.65 11.77
N ASN A 37 -7.22 -7.75 10.52
CA ASN A 37 -6.29 -8.01 9.42
C ASN A 37 -5.75 -6.69 8.91
N ILE A 38 -4.42 -6.60 8.73
CA ILE A 38 -3.74 -5.46 8.11
C ILE A 38 -3.15 -5.95 6.80
N SER A 39 -3.49 -5.25 5.71
CA SER A 39 -2.85 -5.44 4.41
C SER A 39 -2.07 -4.20 4.05
N VAL A 40 -0.77 -4.36 3.79
CA VAL A 40 0.11 -3.28 3.35
C VAL A 40 0.42 -3.48 1.87
N ILE A 41 0.15 -2.46 1.05
CA ILE A 41 0.43 -2.48 -0.38
C ILE A 41 1.48 -1.40 -0.66
N ILE A 42 2.66 -1.80 -1.09
CA ILE A 42 3.74 -0.91 -1.49
C ILE A 42 3.73 -0.83 -3.01
N LEU A 43 3.60 0.39 -3.54
CA LEU A 43 3.62 0.64 -4.98
C LEU A 43 5.05 0.98 -5.39
N GLU A 44 5.79 -0.02 -5.84
CA GLU A 44 7.21 0.10 -6.18
C GLU A 44 7.50 0.85 -7.48
N GLY A 45 6.51 1.07 -8.31
CA GLY A 45 6.74 1.43 -9.69
C GLY A 45 6.09 2.72 -10.18
N GLY A 46 6.12 3.80 -9.42
CA GLY A 46 5.94 5.09 -10.05
C GLY A 46 4.55 5.70 -9.98
N MET A 47 3.80 5.51 -8.93
CA MET A 47 2.66 6.38 -8.64
C MET A 47 3.20 7.74 -8.14
N ASP A 48 2.96 8.81 -8.90
CA ASP A 48 3.26 10.16 -8.47
C ASP A 48 2.14 10.66 -7.53
N GLY A 49 2.49 10.90 -6.27
CA GLY A 49 1.54 11.34 -5.26
C GLY A 49 0.88 12.68 -5.57
N LEU A 50 1.61 13.62 -6.19
CA LEU A 50 1.07 14.94 -6.57
C LEU A 50 0.10 14.87 -7.77
N THR A 51 0.23 13.86 -8.63
CA THR A 51 -0.73 13.59 -9.70
C THR A 51 -1.92 12.78 -9.19
N ALA A 52 -1.67 11.82 -8.30
CA ALA A 52 -2.71 11.01 -7.70
C ALA A 52 -3.67 11.84 -6.83
N VAL A 53 -3.11 12.79 -6.07
CA VAL A 53 -3.87 13.67 -5.16
C VAL A 53 -3.35 15.10 -5.29
N PRO A 54 -3.69 15.79 -6.39
CA PRO A 54 -3.16 17.12 -6.69
C PRO A 54 -3.64 18.15 -5.66
N PRO A 55 -2.71 18.93 -5.07
CA PRO A 55 -3.05 20.08 -4.23
C PRO A 55 -3.38 21.30 -5.11
N PHE A 56 -4.50 21.28 -5.81
CA PHE A 56 -4.88 22.33 -6.77
C PHE A 56 -5.09 23.71 -6.12
N GLY A 57 -5.28 23.76 -4.80
CA GLY A 57 -5.30 25.00 -4.05
C GLY A 57 -3.91 25.65 -3.86
N ASP A 58 -2.81 24.94 -4.21
CA ASP A 58 -1.47 25.52 -4.19
C ASP A 58 -1.17 26.24 -5.50
N PRO A 59 -0.95 27.58 -5.50
CA PRO A 59 -0.69 28.34 -6.72
C PRO A 59 0.61 27.95 -7.44
N ASN A 60 1.51 27.20 -6.78
CA ASN A 60 2.75 26.73 -7.41
C ASN A 60 2.54 25.42 -8.19
N LEU A 61 1.50 24.67 -7.91
CA LEU A 61 1.24 23.41 -8.60
C LEU A 61 1.09 23.63 -10.12
N GLU A 62 0.24 24.55 -10.50
CA GLU A 62 -0.01 24.86 -11.92
C GLU A 62 1.25 25.40 -12.61
N LYS A 63 2.00 26.28 -11.94
CA LYS A 63 3.24 26.83 -12.49
C LYS A 63 4.32 25.78 -12.75
N MET A 64 4.42 24.79 -11.89
CA MET A 64 5.51 23.82 -11.92
C MET A 64 5.13 22.50 -12.63
N ARG A 65 3.85 22.16 -12.68
CA ARG A 65 3.39 20.81 -13.07
C ARG A 65 2.08 20.81 -13.87
N SER A 66 1.73 21.89 -14.57
CA SER A 66 0.46 22.00 -15.32
C SER A 66 0.16 20.79 -16.22
N SER A 67 1.18 20.28 -16.94
CA SER A 67 1.03 19.13 -17.85
C SER A 67 0.78 17.78 -17.16
N LEU A 68 0.92 17.70 -15.84
CA LEU A 68 0.74 16.48 -15.03
C LEU A 68 -0.51 16.51 -14.18
N ILE A 69 -1.25 17.62 -14.20
CA ILE A 69 -2.51 17.74 -13.46
C ILE A 69 -3.63 17.23 -14.36
N PRO A 70 -4.43 16.24 -13.93
CA PRO A 70 -5.59 15.79 -14.67
C PRO A 70 -6.65 16.90 -14.73
N GLU A 71 -7.23 17.14 -15.90
CA GLU A 71 -8.28 18.17 -16.09
C GLU A 71 -9.60 17.82 -15.39
N ASP A 72 -9.88 16.53 -15.25
CA ASP A 72 -11.12 15.95 -14.73
C ASP A 72 -10.99 15.36 -13.32
N TYR A 73 -10.09 15.91 -12.51
CA TYR A 73 -9.93 15.45 -11.12
C TYR A 73 -11.23 15.56 -10.29
N LEU A 74 -11.38 14.64 -9.34
CA LEU A 74 -12.50 14.65 -8.40
C LEU A 74 -12.17 15.57 -7.23
N ASN A 75 -13.09 16.46 -6.86
CA ASN A 75 -12.91 17.32 -5.69
C ASN A 75 -12.97 16.51 -4.39
N LEU A 76 -11.93 16.59 -3.57
CA LEU A 76 -11.93 16.09 -2.20
C LEU A 76 -12.31 17.20 -1.20
N ASN A 77 -11.78 18.39 -1.39
CA ASN A 77 -12.05 19.57 -0.58
C ASN A 77 -11.61 20.84 -1.35
N SER A 78 -11.58 21.98 -0.69
CA SER A 78 -11.17 23.26 -1.30
C SER A 78 -9.70 23.34 -1.72
N PHE A 79 -8.85 22.38 -1.32
CA PHE A 79 -7.41 22.42 -1.60
C PHE A 79 -6.92 21.22 -2.39
N PHE A 80 -7.49 20.01 -2.18
CA PHE A 80 -7.05 18.79 -2.82
C PHE A 80 -8.08 18.20 -3.77
N GLY A 81 -7.59 17.63 -4.86
CA GLY A 81 -8.34 16.78 -5.76
C GLY A 81 -7.90 15.31 -5.68
N LEU A 82 -8.54 14.47 -6.45
CA LEU A 82 -8.20 13.06 -6.59
C LEU A 82 -8.20 12.70 -8.07
N HIS A 83 -7.18 11.98 -8.51
CA HIS A 83 -7.11 11.50 -9.89
C HIS A 83 -8.34 10.66 -10.25
N PRO A 84 -8.93 10.80 -11.44
CA PRO A 84 -10.16 10.08 -11.83
C PRO A 84 -10.07 8.56 -11.70
N SER A 85 -8.90 7.98 -11.94
CA SER A 85 -8.65 6.55 -11.75
C SER A 85 -8.84 6.06 -10.30
N LEU A 86 -8.83 6.97 -9.33
CA LEU A 86 -9.01 6.68 -7.91
C LEU A 86 -10.47 6.89 -7.44
N LYS A 87 -11.43 6.93 -8.36
CA LYS A 87 -12.85 7.16 -8.07
C LYS A 87 -13.41 6.24 -6.96
N LYS A 88 -12.97 4.97 -6.92
CA LYS A 88 -13.39 4.06 -5.86
C LYS A 88 -12.91 4.51 -4.47
N LEU A 89 -11.73 5.10 -4.38
CA LEU A 89 -11.20 5.62 -3.13
C LEU A 89 -12.05 6.78 -2.61
N SER A 90 -12.55 7.66 -3.48
CA SER A 90 -13.43 8.76 -3.06
C SER A 90 -14.72 8.26 -2.38
N SER A 91 -15.27 7.13 -2.84
CA SER A 91 -16.46 6.52 -2.22
C SER A 91 -16.16 6.01 -0.80
N PHE A 92 -14.99 5.44 -0.56
CA PHE A 92 -14.58 5.02 0.78
C PHE A 92 -14.32 6.24 1.69
N MET A 93 -13.75 7.31 1.16
CA MET A 93 -13.53 8.55 1.91
C MET A 93 -14.85 9.21 2.32
N ALA A 94 -15.85 9.23 1.43
CA ALA A 94 -17.15 9.77 1.72
C ALA A 94 -17.90 9.05 2.88
N THR A 95 -17.53 7.79 3.14
CA THR A 95 -18.08 6.98 4.24
C THR A 95 -17.12 6.89 5.46
N ASN A 96 -16.07 7.71 5.52
CA ASN A 96 -15.02 7.69 6.54
C ASN A 96 -14.28 6.35 6.67
N ASN A 97 -14.27 5.53 5.61
CA ASN A 97 -13.58 4.23 5.55
C ASN A 97 -12.20 4.33 4.90
N ALA A 98 -11.77 5.52 4.47
CA ALA A 98 -10.45 5.77 3.93
C ALA A 98 -10.00 7.18 4.26
N SER A 99 -8.69 7.36 4.37
CA SER A 99 -8.04 8.67 4.51
C SER A 99 -6.77 8.73 3.67
N ILE A 100 -6.31 9.93 3.37
CA ILE A 100 -5.06 10.19 2.66
C ILE A 100 -4.16 11.01 3.57
N VAL A 101 -2.93 10.57 3.72
CA VAL A 101 -1.89 11.30 4.46
C VAL A 101 -0.95 11.95 3.45
N HIS A 102 -0.96 13.27 3.43
CA HIS A 102 -0.14 14.07 2.52
C HIS A 102 1.23 14.39 3.12
N ALA A 103 2.16 14.82 2.25
CA ALA A 103 3.49 15.29 2.62
C ALA A 103 4.27 14.30 3.48
N THR A 104 4.06 13.01 3.29
CA THR A 104 4.82 11.96 3.95
C THR A 104 6.09 11.66 3.17
N SER A 105 7.17 11.40 3.88
CA SER A 105 8.48 11.09 3.30
C SER A 105 9.28 10.21 4.26
N PHE A 106 10.25 9.50 3.70
CA PHE A 106 11.25 8.76 4.48
C PHE A 106 12.63 9.43 4.36
N PRO A 107 13.56 9.22 5.28
CA PRO A 107 14.83 9.98 5.39
C PRO A 107 15.86 9.55 4.33
N TYR A 108 15.50 9.66 3.04
CA TYR A 108 16.38 9.30 1.94
C TYR A 108 16.46 10.44 0.92
N LYS A 109 17.68 10.94 0.67
CA LYS A 109 17.93 12.08 -0.21
C LYS A 109 18.76 11.74 -1.46
N LYS A 110 19.14 10.46 -1.63
CA LYS A 110 19.87 10.00 -2.80
C LYS A 110 18.90 9.61 -3.93
N ARG A 111 19.42 9.17 -5.07
CA ARG A 111 18.63 8.86 -6.27
C ARG A 111 18.51 7.36 -6.58
N SER A 112 18.97 6.48 -5.68
CA SER A 112 18.85 5.04 -5.89
C SER A 112 17.45 4.56 -5.56
N HIS A 113 16.74 4.08 -6.55
CA HIS A 113 15.41 3.49 -6.39
C HIS A 113 15.41 2.30 -5.43
N PHE A 114 16.38 1.38 -5.58
CA PHE A 114 16.50 0.18 -4.74
C PHE A 114 16.82 0.51 -3.28
N GLU A 115 17.68 1.49 -3.03
CA GLU A 115 17.95 1.94 -1.66
C GLU A 115 16.71 2.57 -1.02
N GLY A 116 15.92 3.32 -1.80
CA GLY A 116 14.66 3.88 -1.36
C GLY A 116 13.63 2.82 -0.99
N GLN A 117 13.46 1.81 -1.84
CA GLN A 117 12.59 0.66 -1.57
C GLN A 117 13.00 -0.06 -0.28
N ASN A 118 14.29 -0.37 -0.15
CA ASN A 118 14.81 -1.03 1.05
C ASN A 118 14.48 -0.25 2.34
N LEU A 119 14.56 1.08 2.31
CA LEU A 119 14.20 1.92 3.46
C LEU A 119 12.71 1.87 3.78
N VAL A 120 11.85 1.90 2.76
CA VAL A 120 10.39 1.81 2.95
C VAL A 120 9.99 0.45 3.54
N GLU A 121 10.61 -0.63 3.07
CA GLU A 121 10.32 -1.99 3.52
C GLU A 121 10.99 -2.32 4.86
N GLY A 122 12.22 -1.89 5.03
CA GLY A 122 13.01 -2.12 6.25
C GLY A 122 12.61 -1.22 7.40
N GLY A 123 12.16 0.01 7.13
CA GLY A 123 11.88 1.02 8.17
C GLY A 123 13.11 1.51 8.91
N GLY A 124 14.31 1.36 8.30
CA GLY A 124 15.57 1.84 8.85
C GLY A 124 15.85 3.32 8.59
N LEU A 125 16.93 3.84 9.13
CA LEU A 125 17.39 5.21 8.90
C LEU A 125 18.40 5.33 7.75
N SER A 126 19.00 4.21 7.34
CA SER A 126 19.91 4.12 6.20
C SER A 126 19.65 2.84 5.42
N PRO A 127 19.95 2.81 4.10
CA PRO A 127 19.73 1.63 3.28
C PRO A 127 20.47 0.42 3.85
N PHE A 128 19.78 -0.72 3.87
CA PHE A 128 20.32 -2.02 4.33
C PHE A 128 20.78 -2.07 5.80
N SER A 129 20.40 -1.07 6.62
CA SER A 129 20.68 -1.11 8.07
C SER A 129 19.86 -2.16 8.80
N GLU A 130 18.65 -2.41 8.32
CA GLU A 130 17.75 -3.40 8.89
C GLU A 130 17.79 -4.70 8.08
N LYS A 131 17.86 -5.82 8.78
CA LYS A 131 17.85 -7.17 8.15
C LYS A 131 16.46 -7.74 7.96
N THR A 132 15.47 -7.19 8.66
CA THR A 132 14.08 -7.64 8.64
C THR A 132 13.16 -6.47 8.28
N GLY A 133 12.00 -6.76 7.68
CA GLY A 133 11.00 -5.75 7.39
C GLY A 133 10.33 -5.20 8.66
N TRP A 134 9.97 -3.92 8.65
CA TRP A 134 9.31 -3.28 9.81
C TRP A 134 8.00 -3.97 10.20
N LEU A 135 7.25 -4.48 9.22
CA LEU A 135 5.99 -5.21 9.49
C LEU A 135 6.26 -6.52 10.22
N GLY A 136 7.30 -7.27 9.83
CA GLY A 136 7.71 -8.49 10.54
C GLY A 136 8.07 -8.20 11.99
N ARG A 137 8.87 -7.15 12.23
CA ARG A 137 9.23 -6.75 13.61
C ARG A 137 8.01 -6.32 14.45
N SER A 138 6.98 -5.76 13.84
CA SER A 138 5.76 -5.37 14.56
C SER A 138 4.92 -6.55 15.04
N LEU A 139 5.15 -7.75 14.50
CA LEU A 139 4.49 -8.98 14.91
C LEU A 139 5.24 -9.73 16.03
N GLU A 140 6.46 -9.31 16.36
CA GLU A 140 7.28 -9.89 17.42
C GLU A 140 7.01 -9.24 18.80
N LEU A 141 6.12 -8.24 18.86
CA LEU A 141 5.68 -7.56 20.08
C LEU A 141 4.44 -8.22 20.67
#